data_573dc9cb05c6c60dc1c2a9fed02a0722
#
_entry.id   573dc9cb05c6c60dc1c2a9fed02a0722
#
_cell.length_a   1.000
_cell.length_b   1.000
_cell.length_c   1.000
_cell.angle_alpha   90.00
_cell.angle_beta   90.00
_cell.angle_gamma   90.00
#
_symmetry.space_group_name_H-M   'P 1'
#
loop_
_entity.id
_entity.type
_entity.pdbx_description
1 polymer ?
#
loop_
_entity_poly.entity_id
_entity_poly.type
_entity_poly.pdbx_seq_one_letter_code
_entity_poly.pdbx_strand_id
1 'polypeptide(L)'
;ISLSIYLFIFNIAMFTFLLAKPVISIFKAINWIEKFSIDSQQHVFLLVFIATFSIYIGSRISEKKNKITENIKENTNESKCKDKKIFTNIALVLFLVCAIFSIITEYDKLIYMNGKDYVEYYLTYENTFNPIITLLAGMSDIMLCIFLACMPSKKKAIIPVGIFMIYNIPTFLIGQRTPIVISALFIFSYFVIRDYLNNKERWIGKFEKIALILLIPVAIIGLAIYNYSRVDEEVPTTNIISLFGDFFYTQGVSYDVLNIGYEIKDKIKTTTNHNYTFG
;
A
#
# COMPACT_ATOMS: atom_id res chain seq x y z
N ILE A 1 -18.25 0.35 13.02
CA ILE A 1 -16.92 0.94 13.22
C ILE A 1 -15.94 0.49 12.14
N SER A 2 -15.93 -0.76 11.72
CA SER A 2 -14.99 -1.24 10.70
C SER A 2 -15.04 -0.42 9.41
N LEU A 3 -16.24 -0.06 8.98
CA LEU A 3 -16.47 0.67 7.73
C LEU A 3 -15.92 2.10 7.76
N SER A 4 -16.07 2.80 8.88
CA SER A 4 -15.50 4.15 9.05
C SER A 4 -13.98 4.16 9.02
N ILE A 5 -13.33 3.09 9.50
CA ILE A 5 -11.86 2.93 9.45
C ILE A 5 -11.40 2.73 8.00
N TYR A 6 -12.06 1.88 7.21
CA TYR A 6 -11.72 1.69 5.79
C TYR A 6 -11.89 2.98 4.99
N LEU A 7 -12.99 3.72 5.22
CA LEU A 7 -13.19 5.02 4.61
C LEU A 7 -12.10 6.03 5.01
N PHE A 8 -11.70 6.03 6.27
CA PHE A 8 -10.64 6.90 6.76
C PHE A 8 -9.28 6.58 6.10
N ILE A 9 -8.89 5.30 6.07
CA ILE A 9 -7.64 4.86 5.41
C ILE A 9 -7.68 5.18 3.92
N PHE A 10 -8.80 4.92 3.24
CA PHE A 10 -8.96 5.24 1.84
C PHE A 10 -8.83 6.75 1.57
N ASN A 11 -9.47 7.59 2.38
CA ASN A 11 -9.37 9.05 2.21
C ASN A 11 -7.94 9.56 2.45
N ILE A 12 -7.22 9.01 3.43
CA ILE A 12 -5.80 9.32 3.64
C ILE A 12 -4.97 8.92 2.42
N ALA A 13 -5.17 7.72 1.88
CA ALA A 13 -4.45 7.26 0.69
C ALA A 13 -4.76 8.14 -0.51
N MET A 14 -6.03 8.45 -0.77
CA MET A 14 -6.44 9.36 -1.85
C MET A 14 -5.84 10.75 -1.70
N PHE A 15 -5.84 11.31 -0.49
CA PHE A 15 -5.18 12.57 -0.22
C PHE A 15 -3.68 12.48 -0.52
N THR A 16 -2.98 11.51 0.04
CA THR A 16 -1.52 11.37 -0.07
C THR A 16 -1.07 11.18 -1.53
N PHE A 17 -1.74 10.31 -2.28
CA PHE A 17 -1.27 9.93 -3.63
C PHE A 17 -1.86 10.77 -4.76
N LEU A 18 -2.98 11.44 -4.55
CA LEU A 18 -3.62 12.23 -5.60
C LEU A 18 -3.72 13.73 -5.26
N LEU A 19 -4.21 14.08 -4.09
CA LEU A 19 -4.52 15.47 -3.76
C LEU A 19 -3.38 16.22 -3.07
N ALA A 20 -2.39 15.53 -2.51
CA ALA A 20 -1.31 16.18 -1.79
C ALA A 20 -0.50 17.14 -2.68
N LYS A 21 -0.21 16.73 -3.92
CA LYS A 21 0.58 17.56 -4.83
C LYS A 21 -0.06 18.90 -5.18
N PRO A 22 -1.32 18.98 -5.65
CA PRO A 22 -1.99 20.25 -5.88
C PRO A 22 -2.12 21.10 -4.61
N VAL A 23 -2.44 20.50 -3.47
CA VAL A 23 -2.57 21.21 -2.18
C VAL A 23 -1.23 21.84 -1.78
N ILE A 24 -0.14 21.08 -1.81
CA ILE A 24 1.19 21.57 -1.40
C ILE A 24 1.70 22.61 -2.37
N SER A 25 1.42 22.47 -3.65
CA SER A 25 1.78 23.49 -4.66
C SER A 25 1.18 24.86 -4.37
N ILE A 26 -0.07 24.89 -3.87
CA ILE A 26 -0.71 26.14 -3.43
C ILE A 26 0.08 26.76 -2.27
N PHE A 27 0.47 25.98 -1.27
CA PHE A 27 1.23 26.47 -0.12
C PHE A 27 2.66 26.89 -0.46
N LYS A 28 3.30 26.24 -1.44
CA LYS A 28 4.66 26.57 -1.88
C LYS A 28 4.70 27.65 -2.96
N ALA A 29 3.55 28.19 -3.38
CA ALA A 29 3.42 29.13 -4.49
C ALA A 29 4.08 28.61 -5.80
N ILE A 30 4.06 27.30 -6.01
CA ILE A 30 4.54 26.68 -7.25
C ILE A 30 3.39 26.78 -8.27
N ASN A 31 3.65 27.34 -9.45
CA ASN A 31 2.67 27.48 -10.54
C ASN A 31 2.39 26.12 -11.21
N TRP A 32 1.87 25.16 -10.48
CA TRP A 32 1.48 23.86 -11.02
C TRP A 32 0.22 23.95 -11.90
N ILE A 33 -0.60 24.99 -11.68
CA ILE A 33 -1.82 25.28 -12.45
C ILE A 33 -1.49 25.50 -13.94
N GLU A 34 -0.32 26.08 -14.24
CA GLU A 34 0.12 26.33 -15.61
C GLU A 34 0.63 25.07 -16.32
N LYS A 35 0.90 23.99 -15.58
CA LYS A 35 1.46 22.75 -16.16
C LYS A 35 0.42 21.95 -16.95
N PHE A 36 -0.85 22.00 -16.56
CA PHE A 36 -1.92 21.22 -17.16
C PHE A 36 -3.10 22.11 -17.53
N SER A 37 -3.84 21.72 -18.58
CA SER A 37 -5.05 22.44 -18.99
C SER A 37 -6.12 22.43 -17.87
N ILE A 38 -6.92 23.46 -17.79
CA ILE A 38 -8.01 23.56 -16.81
C ILE A 38 -8.98 22.38 -16.97
N ASP A 39 -9.27 21.99 -18.21
CA ASP A 39 -10.17 20.86 -18.50
C ASP A 39 -9.61 19.54 -17.94
N SER A 40 -8.30 19.29 -18.09
CA SER A 40 -7.63 18.12 -17.54
C SER A 40 -7.75 18.07 -16.02
N GLN A 41 -7.47 19.19 -15.36
CA GLN A 41 -7.55 19.29 -13.90
C GLN A 41 -8.98 19.06 -13.38
N GLN A 42 -9.98 19.69 -14.03
CA GLN A 42 -11.39 19.48 -13.69
C GLN A 42 -11.81 18.02 -13.86
N HIS A 43 -11.34 17.37 -14.93
CA HIS A 43 -11.60 15.94 -15.15
C HIS A 43 -11.02 15.06 -14.04
N VAL A 44 -9.78 15.30 -13.64
CA VAL A 44 -9.14 14.53 -12.55
C VAL A 44 -9.87 14.75 -11.22
N PHE A 45 -10.23 16.00 -10.89
CA PHE A 45 -11.02 16.27 -9.68
C PHE A 45 -12.39 15.59 -9.71
N LEU A 46 -13.06 15.59 -10.86
CA LEU A 46 -14.34 14.89 -11.03
C LEU A 46 -14.18 13.37 -10.82
N LEU A 47 -13.14 12.76 -11.37
CA LEU A 47 -12.85 11.32 -11.17
C LEU A 47 -12.61 10.99 -9.70
N VAL A 48 -11.81 11.80 -9.00
CA VAL A 48 -11.55 11.63 -7.56
C VAL A 48 -12.86 11.77 -6.75
N PHE A 49 -13.69 12.76 -7.10
CA PHE A 49 -14.99 12.95 -6.46
C PHE A 49 -15.91 11.74 -6.67
N ILE A 50 -16.05 11.26 -7.92
CA ILE A 50 -16.87 10.09 -8.25
C ILE A 50 -16.36 8.85 -7.51
N ALA A 51 -15.04 8.61 -7.48
CA ALA A 51 -14.45 7.47 -6.78
C ALA A 51 -14.75 7.51 -5.27
N THR A 52 -14.52 8.66 -4.64
CA THR A 52 -14.78 8.85 -3.21
C THR A 52 -16.27 8.68 -2.87
N PHE A 53 -17.14 9.26 -3.70
CA PHE A 53 -18.59 9.18 -3.54
C PHE A 53 -19.11 7.74 -3.72
N SER A 54 -18.59 7.01 -4.71
CA SER A 54 -18.96 5.62 -4.97
C SER A 54 -18.59 4.70 -3.80
N ILE A 55 -17.40 4.89 -3.21
CA ILE A 55 -16.97 4.14 -2.03
C ILE A 55 -17.83 4.50 -0.82
N TYR A 56 -18.17 5.78 -0.64
CA TYR A 56 -19.07 6.19 0.43
C TYR A 56 -20.45 5.53 0.31
N ILE A 57 -21.05 5.54 -0.89
CA ILE A 57 -22.34 4.86 -1.13
C ILE A 57 -22.22 3.36 -0.89
N GLY A 58 -21.20 2.70 -1.47
CA GLY A 58 -20.97 1.27 -1.27
C GLY A 58 -20.83 0.91 0.21
N SER A 59 -20.16 1.77 0.97
CA SER A 59 -20.01 1.61 2.42
C SER A 59 -21.35 1.67 3.15
N ARG A 60 -22.22 2.61 2.81
CA ARG A 60 -23.56 2.75 3.42
C ARG A 60 -24.47 1.57 3.10
N ILE A 61 -24.42 1.07 1.86
CA ILE A 61 -25.19 -0.12 1.45
C ILE A 61 -24.74 -1.36 2.22
N SER A 62 -23.43 -1.54 2.37
CA SER A 62 -22.85 -2.66 3.12
C SER A 62 -23.21 -2.62 4.61
N GLU A 63 -23.18 -1.44 5.23
CA GLU A 63 -23.57 -1.27 6.64
C GLU A 63 -25.02 -1.67 6.90
N LYS A 64 -25.94 -1.28 6.00
CA LYS A 64 -27.36 -1.65 6.09
C LYS A 64 -27.56 -3.17 5.96
N LYS A 65 -26.82 -3.83 5.07
CA LYS A 65 -26.92 -5.27 4.85
C LYS A 65 -26.34 -6.08 6.02
N ASN A 66 -25.25 -5.63 6.63
CA ASN A 66 -24.63 -6.33 7.76
C ASN A 66 -25.48 -6.34 9.02
N LYS A 67 -26.23 -5.27 9.32
CA LYS A 67 -27.18 -5.23 10.44
C LYS A 67 -28.28 -6.30 10.33
N ILE A 68 -28.65 -6.69 9.11
CA ILE A 68 -29.65 -7.73 8.87
C ILE A 68 -29.04 -9.14 9.10
N THR A 69 -27.76 -9.32 8.85
CA THR A 69 -27.07 -10.63 8.91
C THR A 69 -26.60 -10.99 10.33
N GLU A 70 -26.34 -10.00 11.20
CA GLU A 70 -25.92 -10.25 12.59
C GLU A 70 -27.02 -10.98 13.41
N ASN A 71 -28.29 -10.76 13.09
CA ASN A 71 -29.43 -11.40 13.76
C ASN A 71 -29.59 -12.90 13.42
N ILE A 72 -28.79 -13.45 12.49
CA ILE A 72 -28.96 -14.85 12.00
C ILE A 72 -27.85 -15.77 12.51
N LYS A 73 -26.76 -15.28 13.13
CA LYS A 73 -25.51 -16.03 13.34
C LYS A 73 -25.29 -16.66 14.72
N GLU A 74 -26.29 -16.75 15.59
CA GLU A 74 -26.05 -17.20 16.98
C GLU A 74 -25.94 -18.73 17.21
N ASN A 75 -26.10 -19.61 16.20
CA ASN A 75 -26.33 -21.03 16.45
C ASN A 75 -25.38 -22.06 15.81
N THR A 76 -24.08 -21.76 15.55
CA THR A 76 -23.19 -22.81 14.95
C THR A 76 -21.75 -22.73 15.48
N ASN A 77 -21.39 -23.30 16.64
CA ASN A 77 -20.09 -22.95 17.21
C ASN A 77 -19.14 -24.05 17.73
N GLU A 78 -19.42 -25.34 17.75
CA GLU A 78 -18.44 -26.27 18.41
C GLU A 78 -17.61 -27.16 17.45
N SER A 79 -18.13 -27.65 16.35
CA SER A 79 -17.36 -28.50 15.41
C SER A 79 -16.34 -27.71 14.55
N LYS A 80 -16.58 -26.43 14.32
CA LYS A 80 -15.73 -25.55 13.49
C LYS A 80 -14.37 -25.18 14.09
N CYS A 81 -14.13 -25.42 15.39
CA CYS A 81 -12.91 -24.93 16.05
C CYS A 81 -11.67 -25.78 15.71
N LYS A 82 -11.83 -27.11 15.54
CA LYS A 82 -10.71 -28.03 15.26
C LYS A 82 -10.23 -27.89 13.82
N ASP A 83 -11.16 -27.80 12.88
CA ASP A 83 -10.88 -27.61 11.45
C ASP A 83 -10.21 -26.25 11.19
N LYS A 84 -10.65 -25.21 11.90
CA LYS A 84 -10.05 -23.88 11.84
C LYS A 84 -8.57 -23.89 12.24
N LYS A 85 -8.19 -24.64 13.29
CA LYS A 85 -6.79 -24.72 13.74
C LYS A 85 -5.90 -25.43 12.73
N ILE A 86 -6.40 -26.50 12.12
CA ILE A 86 -5.69 -27.24 11.06
C ILE A 86 -5.48 -26.32 9.85
N PHE A 87 -6.54 -25.66 9.39
CA PHE A 87 -6.48 -24.74 8.26
C PHE A 87 -5.50 -23.56 8.49
N THR A 88 -5.51 -23.00 9.71
CA THR A 88 -4.56 -21.93 10.08
C THR A 88 -3.11 -22.41 10.01
N ASN A 89 -2.82 -23.64 10.45
CA ASN A 89 -1.46 -24.17 10.37
C ASN A 89 -1.05 -24.49 8.93
N ILE A 90 -1.94 -24.99 8.09
CA ILE A 90 -1.68 -25.22 6.67
C ILE A 90 -1.39 -23.88 5.98
N ALA A 91 -2.22 -22.86 6.20
CA ALA A 91 -2.00 -21.52 5.64
C ALA A 91 -0.65 -20.92 6.08
N LEU A 92 -0.25 -21.13 7.34
CA LEU A 92 1.06 -20.70 7.84
C LEU A 92 2.21 -21.40 7.10
N VAL A 93 2.13 -22.72 6.93
CA VAL A 93 3.17 -23.49 6.23
C VAL A 93 3.27 -23.04 4.78
N LEU A 94 2.15 -22.88 4.08
CA LEU A 94 2.11 -22.37 2.71
C LEU A 94 2.71 -20.98 2.60
N PHE A 95 2.38 -20.09 3.53
CA PHE A 95 2.99 -18.76 3.60
C PHE A 95 4.52 -18.85 3.75
N LEU A 96 5.02 -19.66 4.69
CA LEU A 96 6.45 -19.78 4.94
C LEU A 96 7.20 -20.33 3.71
N VAL A 97 6.63 -21.31 3.01
CA VAL A 97 7.19 -21.82 1.76
C VAL A 97 7.24 -20.73 0.70
N CYS A 98 6.13 -20.01 0.48
CA CYS A 98 6.09 -18.92 -0.50
C CYS A 98 7.04 -17.77 -0.13
N ALA A 99 7.15 -17.43 1.16
CA ALA A 99 8.03 -16.38 1.65
C ALA A 99 9.51 -16.67 1.38
N ILE A 100 9.94 -17.94 1.44
CA ILE A 100 11.33 -18.33 1.06
C ILE A 100 11.60 -17.97 -0.40
N PHE A 101 10.67 -18.29 -1.31
CA PHE A 101 10.81 -17.93 -2.73
C PHE A 101 10.77 -16.42 -2.94
N SER A 102 9.94 -15.68 -2.20
CA SER A 102 9.94 -14.21 -2.23
C SER A 102 11.28 -13.63 -1.79
N ILE A 103 11.85 -14.12 -0.69
CA ILE A 103 13.17 -13.67 -0.23
C ILE A 103 14.24 -13.91 -1.31
N ILE A 104 14.25 -15.09 -1.92
CA ILE A 104 15.23 -15.43 -2.97
C ILE A 104 15.10 -14.49 -4.16
N THR A 105 13.88 -14.27 -4.66
CA THR A 105 13.63 -13.40 -5.82
C THR A 105 13.93 -11.93 -5.54
N GLU A 106 13.56 -11.42 -4.36
CA GLU A 106 13.85 -10.03 -3.99
C GLU A 106 15.34 -9.79 -3.70
N TYR A 107 16.03 -10.79 -3.14
CA TYR A 107 17.47 -10.71 -2.91
C TYR A 107 18.27 -10.73 -4.23
N ASP A 108 17.84 -11.50 -5.22
CA ASP A 108 18.44 -11.51 -6.57
C ASP A 108 18.34 -10.13 -7.24
N LYS A 109 17.17 -9.49 -7.16
CA LYS A 109 16.98 -8.11 -7.63
C LYS A 109 17.97 -7.14 -6.96
N LEU A 110 18.18 -7.29 -5.65
CA LEU A 110 19.10 -6.44 -4.89
C LEU A 110 20.56 -6.68 -5.34
N ILE A 111 20.96 -7.93 -5.57
CA ILE A 111 22.31 -8.25 -6.11
C ILE A 111 22.48 -7.63 -7.49
N TYR A 112 21.49 -7.76 -8.36
CA TYR A 112 21.54 -7.20 -9.71
C TYR A 112 21.63 -5.67 -9.72
N MET A 113 21.00 -5.00 -8.75
CA MET A 113 21.06 -3.55 -8.57
C MET A 113 22.44 -3.04 -8.16
N ASN A 114 23.29 -3.90 -7.58
CA ASN A 114 24.58 -3.48 -7.05
C ASN A 114 25.48 -2.85 -8.14
N GLY A 115 25.83 -1.58 -7.94
CA GLY A 115 26.64 -0.81 -8.89
C GLY A 115 25.89 -0.24 -10.10
N LYS A 116 24.55 -0.33 -10.14
CA LYS A 116 23.73 0.21 -11.21
C LYS A 116 22.85 1.37 -10.71
N ASP A 117 22.54 2.30 -11.59
CA ASP A 117 21.53 3.31 -11.32
C ASP A 117 20.12 2.71 -11.38
N TYR A 118 19.17 3.38 -10.70
CA TYR A 118 17.74 2.98 -10.64
C TYR A 118 17.11 2.83 -12.03
N VAL A 119 17.40 3.77 -12.95
CA VAL A 119 16.88 3.73 -14.31
C VAL A 119 17.47 2.56 -15.10
N GLU A 120 18.79 2.34 -14.98
CA GLU A 120 19.48 1.24 -15.61
C GLU A 120 18.93 -0.12 -15.14
N TYR A 121 18.70 -0.25 -13.82
CA TYR A 121 18.05 -1.44 -13.26
C TYR A 121 16.72 -1.74 -13.94
N TYR A 122 15.82 -0.74 -14.04
CA TYR A 122 14.49 -0.95 -14.64
C TYR A 122 14.52 -1.28 -16.12
N LEU A 123 15.50 -0.79 -16.85
CA LEU A 123 15.60 -1.03 -18.29
C LEU A 123 16.28 -2.37 -18.62
N THR A 124 17.10 -2.89 -17.70
CA THR A 124 17.98 -4.03 -17.99
C THR A 124 17.70 -5.28 -17.16
N TYR A 125 16.90 -5.16 -16.07
CA TYR A 125 16.58 -6.32 -15.25
C TYR A 125 15.59 -7.24 -15.96
N GLU A 126 16.04 -8.46 -16.22
CA GLU A 126 15.17 -9.56 -16.68
C GLU A 126 15.10 -10.65 -15.61
N ASN A 127 13.88 -11.09 -15.34
CA ASN A 127 13.67 -12.16 -14.37
C ASN A 127 14.18 -13.50 -14.93
N THR A 128 15.27 -14.01 -14.37
CA THR A 128 15.93 -15.25 -14.79
C THR A 128 15.34 -16.51 -14.13
N PHE A 129 14.45 -16.37 -13.15
CA PHE A 129 13.87 -17.49 -12.43
C PHE A 129 12.84 -18.26 -13.25
N ASN A 130 12.74 -19.56 -12.95
CA ASN A 130 11.66 -20.40 -13.47
C ASN A 130 10.28 -19.77 -13.13
N PRO A 131 9.32 -19.76 -14.08
CA PRO A 131 7.98 -19.23 -13.86
C PRO A 131 7.28 -19.76 -12.60
N ILE A 132 7.55 -21.01 -12.20
CA ILE A 132 6.99 -21.61 -10.98
C ILE A 132 7.53 -20.89 -9.74
N ILE A 133 8.82 -20.57 -9.68
CA ILE A 133 9.44 -19.85 -8.56
C ILE A 133 8.84 -18.46 -8.46
N THR A 134 8.72 -17.76 -9.58
CA THR A 134 8.11 -16.42 -9.65
C THR A 134 6.64 -16.44 -9.21
N LEU A 135 5.89 -17.47 -9.62
CA LEU A 135 4.50 -17.65 -9.18
C LEU A 135 4.41 -17.86 -7.67
N LEU A 136 5.22 -18.77 -7.11
CA LEU A 136 5.24 -19.04 -5.67
C LEU A 136 5.66 -17.81 -4.88
N ALA A 137 6.64 -17.06 -5.34
CA ALA A 137 7.02 -15.79 -4.74
C ALA A 137 5.84 -14.80 -4.72
N GLY A 138 5.14 -14.61 -5.84
CA GLY A 138 3.97 -13.73 -5.93
C GLY A 138 2.77 -14.18 -5.09
N MET A 139 2.68 -15.47 -4.74
CA MET A 139 1.62 -15.98 -3.86
C MET A 139 1.84 -15.70 -2.37
N SER A 140 3.03 -15.24 -1.95
CA SER A 140 3.35 -15.02 -0.54
C SER A 140 2.38 -14.06 0.16
N ASP A 141 2.02 -12.95 -0.48
CA ASP A 141 1.10 -11.94 0.07
C ASP A 141 -0.30 -12.51 0.25
N ILE A 142 -0.76 -13.30 -0.73
CA ILE A 142 -2.08 -13.96 -0.71
C ILE A 142 -2.11 -14.98 0.45
N MET A 143 -1.06 -15.78 0.61
CA MET A 143 -0.99 -16.78 1.68
C MET A 143 -0.92 -16.12 3.06
N LEU A 144 -0.24 -14.98 3.20
CA LEU A 144 -0.28 -14.18 4.42
C LEU A 144 -1.70 -13.69 4.72
N CYS A 145 -2.39 -13.15 3.71
CA CYS A 145 -3.78 -12.69 3.87
C CYS A 145 -4.71 -13.84 4.32
N ILE A 146 -4.59 -15.02 3.72
CA ILE A 146 -5.37 -16.21 4.10
C ILE A 146 -5.06 -16.62 5.56
N PHE A 147 -3.77 -16.66 5.92
CA PHE A 147 -3.36 -16.96 7.30
C PHE A 147 -3.94 -15.96 8.30
N LEU A 148 -3.82 -14.67 8.02
CA LEU A 148 -4.32 -13.60 8.89
C LEU A 148 -5.85 -13.59 8.97
N ALA A 149 -6.56 -13.95 7.88
CA ALA A 149 -8.01 -14.10 7.85
C ALA A 149 -8.51 -15.21 8.79
N CYS A 150 -7.69 -16.23 9.07
CA CYS A 150 -7.98 -17.24 10.08
C CYS A 150 -7.97 -16.70 11.53
N MET A 151 -7.65 -15.43 11.72
CA MET A 151 -7.59 -14.76 13.02
C MET A 151 -6.69 -15.47 14.04
N PRO A 152 -5.39 -15.71 13.75
CA PRO A 152 -4.45 -16.33 14.68
C PRO A 152 -4.28 -15.47 15.94
N SER A 153 -3.73 -16.06 17.03
CA SER A 153 -3.36 -15.28 18.22
C SER A 153 -2.21 -14.30 17.90
N LYS A 154 -2.09 -13.21 18.67
CA LYS A 154 -1.05 -12.18 18.49
C LYS A 154 0.35 -12.80 18.39
N LYS A 155 0.69 -13.73 19.30
CA LYS A 155 1.99 -14.41 19.30
C LYS A 155 2.28 -15.19 18.01
N LYS A 156 1.27 -15.82 17.41
CA LYS A 156 1.42 -16.56 16.15
C LYS A 156 1.48 -15.65 14.93
N ALA A 157 0.85 -14.48 14.97
CA ALA A 157 0.82 -13.54 13.86
C ALA A 157 2.11 -12.72 13.72
N ILE A 158 2.79 -12.41 14.84
CA ILE A 158 3.97 -11.53 14.84
C ILE A 158 5.09 -12.06 13.95
N ILE A 159 5.39 -13.38 13.99
CA ILE A 159 6.48 -13.95 13.20
C ILE A 159 6.22 -13.86 11.69
N PRO A 160 5.06 -14.33 11.14
CA PRO A 160 4.77 -14.17 9.72
C PRO A 160 4.72 -12.71 9.26
N VAL A 161 4.18 -11.82 10.08
CA VAL A 161 4.16 -10.38 9.82
C VAL A 161 5.58 -9.80 9.78
N GLY A 162 6.46 -10.23 10.69
CA GLY A 162 7.87 -9.84 10.68
C GLY A 162 8.60 -10.32 9.42
N ILE A 163 8.40 -11.57 9.00
CA ILE A 163 8.96 -12.13 7.76
C ILE A 163 8.45 -11.32 6.55
N PHE A 164 7.16 -10.99 6.52
CA PHE A 164 6.56 -10.16 5.47
C PHE A 164 7.23 -8.79 5.35
N MET A 165 7.53 -8.13 6.46
CA MET A 165 8.26 -6.85 6.43
C MET A 165 9.70 -7.03 5.95
N ILE A 166 10.37 -8.11 6.39
CA ILE A 166 11.78 -8.36 6.05
C ILE A 166 11.97 -8.59 4.55
N TYR A 167 11.10 -9.36 3.89
CA TYR A 167 11.30 -9.60 2.46
C TYR A 167 10.91 -8.40 1.56
N ASN A 168 10.24 -7.38 2.10
CA ASN A 168 10.02 -6.11 1.41
C ASN A 168 11.19 -5.12 1.57
N ILE A 169 12.18 -5.38 2.45
CA ILE A 169 13.35 -4.51 2.60
C ILE A 169 14.21 -4.42 1.33
N PRO A 170 14.56 -5.53 0.64
CA PRO A 170 15.31 -5.46 -0.62
C PRO A 170 14.65 -4.56 -1.66
N THR A 171 13.34 -4.66 -1.83
CA THR A 171 12.56 -3.83 -2.75
C THR A 171 12.68 -2.34 -2.41
N PHE A 172 12.67 -2.00 -1.11
CA PHE A 172 12.91 -0.63 -0.66
C PHE A 172 14.33 -0.16 -1.00
N LEU A 173 15.35 -1.01 -0.79
CA LEU A 173 16.76 -0.68 -1.09
C LEU A 173 17.01 -0.49 -2.60
N ILE A 174 16.24 -1.16 -3.46
CA ILE A 174 16.26 -0.96 -4.91
C ILE A 174 15.65 0.40 -5.33
N GLY A 175 14.93 1.08 -4.43
CA GLY A 175 14.30 2.36 -4.71
C GLY A 175 12.77 2.32 -4.84
N GLN A 176 12.16 1.15 -4.70
CA GLN A 176 10.70 1.00 -4.72
C GLN A 176 10.13 1.19 -3.31
N ARG A 177 9.63 2.37 -3.02
CA ARG A 177 9.08 2.72 -1.69
C ARG A 177 7.67 2.18 -1.46
N THR A 178 6.89 2.05 -2.52
CA THR A 178 5.48 1.69 -2.47
C THR A 178 5.22 0.35 -1.77
N PRO A 179 5.94 -0.75 -2.04
CA PRO A 179 5.68 -2.03 -1.39
C PRO A 179 5.82 -1.98 0.13
N ILE A 180 6.87 -1.36 0.66
CA ILE A 180 7.08 -1.31 2.11
C ILE A 180 6.03 -0.43 2.81
N VAL A 181 5.61 0.67 2.18
CA VAL A 181 4.56 1.56 2.72
C VAL A 181 3.21 0.85 2.74
N ILE A 182 2.84 0.17 1.64
CA ILE A 182 1.60 -0.60 1.56
C ILE A 182 1.61 -1.75 2.58
N SER A 183 2.74 -2.45 2.72
CA SER A 183 2.90 -3.53 3.69
C SER A 183 2.73 -3.03 5.13
N ALA A 184 3.32 -1.91 5.46
CA ALA A 184 3.19 -1.28 6.77
C ALA A 184 1.72 -0.85 7.05
N LEU A 185 1.06 -0.23 6.07
CA LEU A 185 -0.36 0.15 6.16
C LEU A 185 -1.28 -1.07 6.32
N PHE A 186 -1.00 -2.15 5.59
CA PHE A 186 -1.73 -3.41 5.69
C PHE A 186 -1.63 -4.01 7.10
N ILE A 187 -0.42 -4.09 7.65
CA ILE A 187 -0.17 -4.60 9.00
C ILE A 187 -0.85 -3.72 10.05
N PHE A 188 -0.69 -2.40 9.93
CA PHE A 188 -1.36 -1.45 10.82
C PHE A 188 -2.88 -1.64 10.80
N SER A 189 -3.47 -1.70 9.61
CA SER A 189 -4.91 -1.92 9.44
C SER A 189 -5.36 -3.24 10.06
N TYR A 190 -4.58 -4.30 9.86
CA TYR A 190 -4.86 -5.60 10.46
C TYR A 190 -4.84 -5.54 12.00
N PHE A 191 -3.83 -4.89 12.60
CA PHE A 191 -3.75 -4.75 14.07
C PHE A 191 -4.90 -3.92 14.63
N VAL A 192 -5.28 -2.82 13.97
CA VAL A 192 -6.44 -2.01 14.36
C VAL A 192 -7.73 -2.82 14.32
N ILE A 193 -7.95 -3.58 13.24
CA ILE A 193 -9.13 -4.44 13.10
C ILE A 193 -9.16 -5.51 14.17
N ARG A 194 -8.01 -6.15 14.46
CA ARG A 194 -7.90 -7.19 15.46
C ARG A 194 -8.13 -6.68 16.89
N ASP A 195 -7.61 -5.51 17.20
CA ASP A 195 -7.83 -4.85 18.50
C ASP A 195 -9.31 -4.53 18.71
N TYR A 196 -9.97 -4.12 17.62
CA TYR A 196 -11.40 -3.84 17.65
C TYR A 196 -12.28 -5.08 17.79
N LEU A 197 -11.94 -6.17 17.05
CA LEU A 197 -12.75 -7.41 17.03
C LEU A 197 -12.53 -8.29 18.26
N ASN A 198 -11.43 -8.14 18.98
CA ASN A 198 -11.04 -9.05 20.06
C ASN A 198 -11.01 -8.36 21.42
N ASN A 199 -12.10 -8.47 22.16
CA ASN A 199 -12.20 -7.91 23.50
C ASN A 199 -11.29 -8.60 24.56
N LYS A 200 -10.65 -9.72 24.23
CA LYS A 200 -9.85 -10.53 25.18
C LYS A 200 -8.35 -10.28 25.10
N GLU A 201 -7.81 -9.94 23.92
CA GLU A 201 -6.39 -9.65 23.71
C GLU A 201 -6.22 -8.27 23.11
N ARG A 202 -5.52 -7.37 23.81
CA ARG A 202 -5.17 -6.05 23.24
C ARG A 202 -4.07 -6.23 22.19
N TRP A 203 -4.39 -5.91 20.95
CA TRP A 203 -3.44 -5.94 19.83
C TRP A 203 -2.61 -4.66 19.77
N ILE A 204 -3.20 -3.54 20.11
CA ILE A 204 -2.51 -2.24 20.17
C ILE A 204 -2.46 -1.77 21.61
N GLY A 205 -1.34 -2.04 22.28
CA GLY A 205 -1.06 -1.57 23.64
C GLY A 205 -0.55 -0.13 23.66
N LYS A 206 -0.15 0.34 24.83
CA LYS A 206 0.41 1.71 24.99
C LYS A 206 1.73 1.85 24.23
N PHE A 207 2.59 0.81 24.28
CA PHE A 207 3.89 0.81 23.61
C PHE A 207 3.74 0.88 22.09
N GLU A 208 2.85 0.07 21.50
CA GLU A 208 2.61 0.08 20.06
C GLU A 208 2.04 1.41 19.58
N LYS A 209 1.19 2.07 20.36
CA LYS A 209 0.68 3.41 20.06
C LYS A 209 1.79 4.46 20.04
N ILE A 210 2.66 4.46 21.06
CA ILE A 210 3.79 5.39 21.12
C ILE A 210 4.76 5.11 19.98
N ALA A 211 5.05 3.83 19.71
CA ALA A 211 5.91 3.44 18.60
C ALA A 211 5.37 3.92 17.25
N LEU A 212 4.06 3.80 17.00
CA LEU A 212 3.42 4.30 15.78
C LEU A 212 3.51 5.82 15.67
N ILE A 213 3.23 6.56 16.75
CA ILE A 213 3.31 8.03 16.75
C ILE A 213 4.72 8.53 16.44
N LEU A 214 5.76 7.82 16.91
CA LEU A 214 7.15 8.17 16.65
C LEU A 214 7.65 7.65 15.29
N LEU A 215 7.27 6.44 14.91
CA LEU A 215 7.78 5.77 13.71
C LEU A 215 7.23 6.41 12.42
N ILE A 216 5.98 6.88 12.41
CA ILE A 216 5.38 7.49 11.22
C ILE A 216 6.14 8.75 10.78
N PRO A 217 6.38 9.76 11.63
CA PRO A 217 7.18 10.93 11.26
C PRO A 217 8.62 10.56 10.83
N VAL A 218 9.27 9.64 11.56
CA VAL A 218 10.63 9.19 11.23
C VAL A 218 10.66 8.49 9.88
N ALA A 219 9.67 7.65 9.57
CA ALA A 219 9.57 6.98 8.28
C ALA A 219 9.34 7.99 7.14
N ILE A 220 8.48 8.99 7.32
CA ILE A 220 8.23 10.04 6.33
C ILE A 220 9.51 10.84 6.05
N ILE A 221 10.24 11.27 7.09
CA ILE A 221 11.50 11.99 6.96
C ILE A 221 12.55 11.11 6.28
N GLY A 222 12.70 9.86 6.71
CA GLY A 222 13.63 8.92 6.11
C GLY A 222 13.34 8.66 4.62
N LEU A 223 12.08 8.51 4.24
CA LEU A 223 11.66 8.38 2.84
C LEU A 223 11.89 9.65 2.03
N ALA A 224 11.73 10.83 2.64
CA ALA A 224 12.05 12.10 2.00
C ALA A 224 13.56 12.23 1.73
N ILE A 225 14.40 11.99 2.74
CA ILE A 225 15.86 12.03 2.61
C ILE A 225 16.33 11.02 1.55
N TYR A 226 15.82 9.81 1.60
CA TYR A 226 16.14 8.77 0.62
C TYR A 226 15.79 9.19 -0.83
N ASN A 227 14.72 9.99 -1.01
CA ASN A 227 14.36 10.51 -2.33
C ASN A 227 15.43 11.45 -2.89
N TYR A 228 15.98 12.34 -2.06
CA TYR A 228 17.05 13.25 -2.46
C TYR A 228 18.35 12.50 -2.80
N SER A 229 18.75 11.54 -1.96
CA SER A 229 19.97 10.74 -2.21
C SER A 229 19.89 9.92 -3.52
N ARG A 230 18.68 9.57 -3.96
CA ARG A 230 18.47 8.81 -5.20
C ARG A 230 18.64 9.65 -6.46
N VAL A 231 18.42 10.96 -6.38
CA VAL A 231 18.50 11.90 -7.52
C VAL A 231 19.84 12.67 -7.50
N ASP A 232 20.77 12.27 -6.59
CA ASP A 232 22.04 12.97 -6.33
C ASP A 232 21.86 14.48 -6.01
N GLU A 233 20.70 14.85 -5.47
CA GLU A 233 20.43 16.19 -5.00
C GLU A 233 20.82 16.35 -3.54
N GLU A 234 21.35 17.53 -3.18
CA GLU A 234 21.63 17.86 -1.80
C GLU A 234 20.34 17.95 -0.97
N VAL A 235 20.31 17.27 0.18
CA VAL A 235 19.18 17.34 1.10
C VAL A 235 19.06 18.76 1.62
N PRO A 236 17.90 19.44 1.43
CA PRO A 236 17.73 20.78 1.98
C PRO A 236 17.80 20.71 3.52
N THR A 237 18.88 21.25 4.05
CA THR A 237 19.20 21.18 5.50
C THR A 237 18.36 22.13 6.37
N THR A 238 17.51 22.96 5.77
CA THR A 238 16.97 24.16 6.41
C THR A 238 15.66 23.98 7.14
N ASN A 239 14.82 22.96 6.85
CA ASN A 239 13.55 22.85 7.57
C ASN A 239 12.91 21.47 7.47
N ILE A 240 12.63 20.82 8.61
CA ILE A 240 11.90 19.53 8.67
C ILE A 240 10.51 19.65 8.03
N ILE A 241 9.84 20.79 8.16
CA ILE A 241 8.52 21.02 7.56
C ILE A 241 8.60 20.99 6.03
N SER A 242 9.69 21.50 5.43
CA SER A 242 9.88 21.41 3.97
C SER A 242 10.04 19.98 3.50
N LEU A 243 10.77 19.14 4.24
CA LEU A 243 10.94 17.72 3.93
C LEU A 243 9.61 16.96 3.93
N PHE A 244 8.72 17.25 4.89
CA PHE A 244 7.35 16.71 4.86
C PHE A 244 6.59 17.16 3.61
N GLY A 245 6.67 18.44 3.29
CA GLY A 245 6.04 18.98 2.08
C GLY A 245 6.57 18.32 0.80
N ASP A 246 7.88 18.13 0.71
CA ASP A 246 8.52 17.50 -0.45
C ASP A 246 8.15 16.03 -0.58
N PHE A 247 8.10 15.31 0.56
CA PHE A 247 7.61 13.93 0.57
C PHE A 247 6.21 13.81 -0.04
N PHE A 248 5.24 14.56 0.48
CA PHE A 248 3.87 14.51 -0.03
C PHE A 248 3.74 15.04 -1.46
N TYR A 249 4.52 16.05 -1.82
CA TYR A 249 4.57 16.56 -3.19
C TYR A 249 5.03 15.47 -4.17
N THR A 250 6.09 14.75 -3.84
CA THR A 250 6.62 13.67 -4.67
C THR A 250 5.72 12.43 -4.70
N GLN A 251 4.93 12.17 -3.64
CA GLN A 251 3.94 11.08 -3.68
C GLN A 251 2.76 11.38 -4.61
N GLY A 252 2.47 12.65 -4.87
CA GLY A 252 1.38 13.07 -5.74
C GLY A 252 1.63 12.91 -7.25
N VAL A 253 2.61 12.12 -7.67
CA VAL A 253 2.90 11.83 -9.10
C VAL A 253 1.68 11.24 -9.82
N SER A 254 0.85 10.47 -9.13
CA SER A 254 -0.37 9.91 -9.71
C SER A 254 -1.34 10.98 -10.25
N TYR A 255 -1.34 12.17 -9.64
CA TYR A 255 -2.09 13.32 -10.15
C TYR A 255 -1.58 13.77 -11.52
N ASP A 256 -0.26 13.88 -11.68
CA ASP A 256 0.36 14.25 -12.96
C ASP A 256 0.06 13.19 -14.03
N VAL A 257 0.17 11.91 -13.70
CA VAL A 257 -0.10 10.79 -14.63
C VAL A 257 -1.53 10.84 -15.15
N LEU A 258 -2.52 11.11 -14.29
CA LEU A 258 -3.92 11.24 -14.71
C LEU A 258 -4.14 12.44 -15.62
N ASN A 259 -3.52 13.59 -15.33
CA ASN A 259 -3.61 14.78 -16.17
C ASN A 259 -2.94 14.55 -17.55
N ILE A 260 -1.72 13.99 -17.56
CA ILE A 260 -1.03 13.63 -18.80
C ILE A 260 -1.87 12.65 -19.62
N GLY A 261 -2.40 11.61 -18.99
CA GLY A 261 -3.26 10.62 -19.65
C GLY A 261 -4.49 11.25 -20.30
N TYR A 262 -5.11 12.23 -19.64
CA TYR A 262 -6.22 12.98 -20.23
C TYR A 262 -5.80 13.83 -21.43
N GLU A 263 -4.67 14.54 -21.35
CA GLU A 263 -4.18 15.42 -22.43
C GLU A 263 -3.74 14.64 -23.68
N ILE A 264 -3.20 13.43 -23.50
CA ILE A 264 -2.75 12.60 -24.64
C ILE A 264 -3.79 11.57 -25.11
N LYS A 265 -4.98 11.54 -24.50
CA LYS A 265 -6.03 10.53 -24.80
C LYS A 265 -6.36 10.39 -26.29
N ASP A 266 -6.41 11.51 -27.02
CA ASP A 266 -6.75 11.50 -28.44
C ASP A 266 -5.57 11.03 -29.31
N LYS A 267 -4.33 11.30 -28.88
CA LYS A 267 -3.12 10.74 -29.53
C LYS A 267 -3.03 9.23 -29.36
N ILE A 268 -3.36 8.73 -28.18
CA ILE A 268 -3.38 7.29 -27.91
C ILE A 268 -4.43 6.58 -28.74
N LYS A 269 -5.63 7.14 -28.88
CA LYS A 269 -6.70 6.60 -29.73
C LYS A 269 -6.34 6.50 -31.22
N THR A 270 -5.56 7.43 -31.72
CA THR A 270 -5.13 7.44 -33.13
C THR A 270 -4.00 6.46 -33.43
N THR A 271 -3.17 6.13 -32.42
CA THR A 271 -2.00 5.26 -32.59
C THR A 271 -2.34 3.78 -32.43
N THR A 272 -3.42 3.46 -31.72
CA THR A 272 -3.80 2.09 -31.40
C THR A 272 -5.30 1.90 -31.57
N ASN A 273 -5.69 0.99 -32.46
CA ASN A 273 -7.10 0.58 -32.65
C ASN A 273 -7.68 -0.18 -31.43
N HIS A 274 -7.01 -0.20 -30.30
CA HIS A 274 -7.45 -0.89 -29.10
C HIS A 274 -7.94 0.11 -28.05
N ASN A 275 -9.15 -0.09 -27.57
CA ASN A 275 -9.63 0.57 -26.37
C ASN A 275 -8.83 0.03 -25.18
N TYR A 276 -7.95 0.87 -24.59
CA TYR A 276 -7.30 0.56 -23.33
C TYR A 276 -8.32 0.64 -22.18
N THR A 277 -9.22 -0.31 -22.14
CA THR A 277 -10.01 -0.60 -20.95
C THR A 277 -9.38 -1.81 -20.32
N PHE A 278 -8.68 -1.62 -19.24
CA PHE A 278 -8.08 -2.70 -18.43
C PHE A 278 -6.99 -3.48 -19.18
N GLY A 279 -5.77 -2.86 -19.22
CA GLY A 279 -4.55 -3.59 -19.55
C GLY A 279 -4.19 -4.60 -18.49
#